data_c92005cf1be5f7e9581597fc2481d163
#
_entry.id   c92005cf1be5f7e9581597fc2481d163
#
_cell.length_a   1.000
_cell.length_b   1.000
_cell.length_c   1.000
_cell.angle_alpha   90.00
_cell.angle_beta   90.00
_cell.angle_gamma   90.00
#
_symmetry.space_group_name_H-M   'P 1'
#
loop_
_entity.id
_entity.type
_entity.pdbx_description
1 polymer ?
#
loop_
_entity_poly.entity_id
_entity_poly.type
_entity_poly.pdbx_seq_one_letter_code
_entity_poly.pdbx_strand_id
1 'polypeptide(L)'
;MNIKEAKETIQYTLQAYFQKDESGYPLVPLRQQRPILLIGPPGIGKTAIMEQIAGECGAGLVAYTMTHHTRQSAMGLPKIVERTFDDAQVSVTEYTMSEIIASIYACMEKTGKKRGILFLDEINCVSETLAPVMLQLLQDKTFGNQKLPPDWLIVAAGNPPEYNKSV
;
A
#
# COMPACT_ATOMS: atom_id res chain seq x y z
N MET A 1 -7.25 -14.73 -17.47
CA MET A 1 -5.97 -14.96 -16.77
C MET A 1 -6.18 -15.94 -15.62
N ASN A 2 -5.40 -17.00 -15.56
CA ASN A 2 -5.48 -17.94 -14.43
C ASN A 2 -4.58 -17.51 -13.27
N ILE A 3 -4.70 -18.21 -12.14
CA ILE A 3 -3.95 -17.88 -10.91
C ILE A 3 -2.44 -17.93 -11.12
N LYS A 4 -1.96 -18.92 -11.89
CA LYS A 4 -0.53 -19.06 -12.17
C LYS A 4 0.01 -17.88 -12.97
N GLU A 5 -0.71 -17.45 -13.99
CA GLU A 5 -0.33 -16.28 -14.80
C GLU A 5 -0.35 -15.00 -13.98
N ALA A 6 -1.35 -14.83 -13.10
CA ALA A 6 -1.42 -13.70 -12.20
C ALA A 6 -0.22 -13.66 -11.25
N LYS A 7 0.14 -14.81 -10.67
CA LYS A 7 1.31 -14.94 -9.81
C LYS A 7 2.60 -14.55 -10.54
N GLU A 8 2.81 -15.10 -11.73
CA GLU A 8 3.99 -14.80 -12.55
C GLU A 8 4.08 -13.31 -12.89
N THR A 9 2.96 -12.70 -13.26
CA THR A 9 2.90 -11.27 -13.57
C THR A 9 3.31 -10.41 -12.36
N ILE A 10 2.82 -10.74 -11.17
CA ILE A 10 3.17 -10.04 -9.94
C ILE A 10 4.65 -10.21 -9.63
N GLN A 11 5.18 -11.42 -9.75
CA GLN A 11 6.60 -11.71 -9.53
C GLN A 11 7.50 -10.91 -10.47
N TYR A 12 7.19 -10.89 -11.76
CA TYR A 12 7.97 -10.13 -12.74
C TYR A 12 7.90 -8.63 -12.47
N THR A 13 6.72 -8.11 -12.13
CA THR A 13 6.56 -6.69 -11.81
C THR A 13 7.37 -6.33 -10.57
N LEU A 14 7.31 -7.15 -9.53
CA LEU A 14 8.06 -6.95 -8.29
C LEU A 14 9.56 -6.91 -8.55
N GLN A 15 10.06 -7.89 -9.30
CA GLN A 15 11.48 -7.96 -9.67
C GLN A 15 11.92 -6.75 -10.49
N ALA A 16 11.10 -6.32 -11.45
CA ALA A 16 11.38 -5.15 -12.27
C ALA A 16 11.47 -3.87 -11.45
N TYR A 17 10.55 -3.68 -10.50
CA TYR A 17 10.51 -2.48 -9.67
C TYR A 17 11.62 -2.47 -8.60
N PHE A 18 12.15 -3.63 -8.24
CA PHE A 18 13.27 -3.72 -7.28
C PHE A 18 14.63 -3.51 -7.93
N GLN A 19 14.73 -3.52 -9.26
CA GLN A 19 15.99 -3.31 -9.94
C GLN A 19 16.46 -1.87 -9.79
N LYS A 20 17.76 -1.72 -9.53
CA LYS A 20 18.40 -0.41 -9.33
C LYS A 20 19.60 -0.25 -10.26
N ASP A 21 19.91 0.99 -10.60
CA ASP A 21 21.12 1.32 -11.33
C ASP A 21 22.35 1.29 -10.40
N GLU A 22 23.52 1.59 -10.95
CA GLU A 22 24.79 1.62 -10.20
C GLU A 22 24.78 2.63 -9.05
N SER A 23 23.98 3.69 -9.17
CA SER A 23 23.84 4.73 -8.15
C SER A 23 22.77 4.41 -7.09
N GLY A 24 22.10 3.27 -7.19
CA GLY A 24 21.06 2.85 -6.26
C GLY A 24 19.67 3.42 -6.56
N TYR A 25 19.47 4.06 -7.70
CA TYR A 25 18.16 4.55 -8.11
C TYR A 25 17.36 3.47 -8.84
N PRO A 26 16.04 3.40 -8.64
CA PRO A 26 15.21 2.42 -9.37
C PRO A 26 15.31 2.60 -10.88
N LEU A 27 15.46 1.50 -11.63
CA LEU A 27 15.44 1.53 -13.08
C LEU A 27 14.09 1.99 -13.63
N VAL A 28 12.99 1.58 -12.96
CA VAL A 28 11.66 2.12 -13.23
C VAL A 28 11.42 3.23 -12.21
N PRO A 29 11.36 4.51 -12.61
CA PRO A 29 11.14 5.61 -11.67
C PRO A 29 9.87 5.41 -10.83
N LEU A 30 9.87 5.82 -9.57
CA LEU A 30 8.74 5.64 -8.66
C LEU A 30 7.42 6.17 -9.23
N ARG A 31 7.48 7.27 -9.99
CA ARG A 31 6.31 7.85 -10.66
C ARG A 31 5.70 6.95 -11.72
N GLN A 32 6.47 6.02 -12.27
CA GLN A 32 6.06 5.10 -13.32
C GLN A 32 5.73 3.71 -12.77
N GLN A 33 6.04 3.46 -11.51
CA GLN A 33 5.67 2.21 -10.84
C GLN A 33 4.18 2.21 -10.53
N ARG A 34 3.45 1.31 -11.15
CA ARG A 34 2.00 1.22 -11.03
C ARG A 34 1.59 0.14 -10.06
N PRO A 35 0.50 0.35 -9.31
CA PRO A 35 -0.08 -0.73 -8.51
C PRO A 35 -0.68 -1.78 -9.43
N ILE A 36 -0.79 -3.01 -8.91
CA ILE A 36 -1.46 -4.11 -9.59
C ILE A 36 -2.86 -4.24 -9.00
N LEU A 37 -3.85 -4.40 -9.86
CA LEU A 37 -5.23 -4.64 -9.45
C LEU A 37 -5.65 -6.05 -9.84
N LEU A 38 -6.02 -6.84 -8.85
CA LEU A 38 -6.54 -8.20 -9.03
C LEU A 38 -8.05 -8.19 -8.86
N ILE A 39 -8.77 -8.56 -9.91
CA ILE A 39 -10.22 -8.72 -9.85
C ILE A 39 -10.54 -10.20 -9.96
N GLY A 40 -11.23 -10.74 -8.98
CA GLY A 40 -11.61 -12.14 -8.96
C GLY A 40 -12.61 -12.44 -7.87
N PRO A 41 -13.33 -13.57 -8.00
CA PRO A 41 -14.33 -13.96 -7.01
C PRO A 41 -13.71 -14.17 -5.62
N PRO A 42 -14.51 -14.06 -4.56
CA PRO A 42 -14.02 -14.33 -3.20
C PRO A 42 -13.62 -15.81 -3.06
N GLY A 43 -12.68 -16.09 -2.17
CA GLY A 43 -12.27 -17.46 -1.85
C GLY A 43 -11.33 -18.14 -2.83
N ILE A 44 -10.74 -17.42 -3.78
CA ILE A 44 -9.74 -17.99 -4.71
C ILE A 44 -8.32 -18.00 -4.15
N GLY A 45 -8.13 -17.60 -2.91
CA GLY A 45 -6.80 -17.64 -2.27
C GLY A 45 -5.88 -16.49 -2.62
N LYS A 46 -6.42 -15.29 -2.87
CA LYS A 46 -5.62 -14.10 -3.21
C LYS A 46 -4.54 -13.79 -2.16
N THR A 47 -4.87 -13.86 -0.89
CA THR A 47 -3.92 -13.61 0.20
C THR A 47 -2.82 -14.68 0.23
N ALA A 48 -3.18 -15.95 0.07
CA ALA A 48 -2.21 -17.05 0.06
C ALA A 48 -1.21 -16.91 -1.10
N ILE A 49 -1.67 -16.45 -2.25
CA ILE A 49 -0.81 -16.14 -3.41
C ILE A 49 0.19 -15.04 -3.06
N MET A 50 -0.26 -13.99 -2.38
CA MET A 50 0.62 -12.90 -1.95
C MET A 50 1.68 -13.38 -0.97
N GLU A 51 1.31 -14.22 -0.01
CA GLU A 51 2.26 -14.83 0.94
C GLU A 51 3.31 -15.67 0.23
N GLN A 52 2.89 -16.45 -0.74
CA GLN A 52 3.80 -17.28 -1.53
C GLN A 52 4.77 -16.44 -2.36
N ILE A 53 4.28 -15.41 -3.04
CA ILE A 53 5.10 -14.51 -3.84
C ILE A 53 6.13 -13.77 -2.97
N ALA A 54 5.69 -13.24 -1.85
CA ALA A 54 6.57 -12.54 -0.92
C ALA A 54 7.67 -13.47 -0.41
N GLY A 55 7.34 -14.70 -0.04
CA GLY A 55 8.31 -15.70 0.37
C GLY A 55 9.33 -16.04 -0.70
N GLU A 56 8.87 -16.29 -1.93
CA GLU A 56 9.75 -16.64 -3.06
C GLU A 56 10.66 -15.48 -3.49
N CYS A 57 10.19 -14.24 -3.37
CA CYS A 57 10.96 -13.05 -3.76
C CYS A 57 11.79 -12.45 -2.62
N GLY A 58 11.77 -13.04 -1.43
CA GLY A 58 12.47 -12.51 -0.28
C GLY A 58 11.94 -11.14 0.16
N ALA A 59 10.66 -10.91 -0.01
CA ALA A 59 10.00 -9.63 0.28
C ALA A 59 9.13 -9.73 1.53
N GLY A 60 8.91 -8.60 2.22
CA GLY A 60 7.93 -8.51 3.29
C GLY A 60 6.51 -8.47 2.73
N LEU A 61 5.55 -8.74 3.58
CA LEU A 61 4.13 -8.64 3.23
C LEU A 61 3.37 -7.95 4.35
N VAL A 62 2.63 -6.92 3.98
CA VAL A 62 1.64 -6.28 4.86
C VAL A 62 0.30 -6.35 4.13
N ALA A 63 -0.69 -6.98 4.74
CA ALA A 63 -1.99 -7.19 4.14
C ALA A 63 -3.09 -6.56 5.00
N TYR A 64 -4.00 -5.86 4.33
CA TYR A 64 -5.16 -5.23 4.95
C TYR A 64 -6.43 -5.55 4.19
N THR A 65 -7.50 -5.78 4.94
CA THR A 65 -8.86 -5.84 4.39
C THR A 65 -9.51 -4.46 4.55
N MET A 66 -9.81 -3.81 3.46
CA MET A 66 -10.21 -2.40 3.47
C MET A 66 -11.60 -2.13 4.03
N THR A 67 -12.47 -3.13 4.10
CA THR A 67 -13.79 -3.00 4.72
C THR A 67 -13.78 -2.52 6.17
N HIS A 68 -12.70 -2.81 6.90
CA HIS A 68 -12.58 -2.48 8.32
C HIS A 68 -11.79 -1.20 8.58
N HIS A 69 -11.30 -0.54 7.53
CA HIS A 69 -10.51 0.66 7.69
C HIS A 69 -11.34 1.93 7.51
N THR A 70 -11.03 2.94 8.32
CA THR A 70 -11.59 4.28 8.23
C THR A 70 -10.56 5.22 7.62
N ARG A 71 -11.00 6.42 7.25
CA ARG A 71 -10.09 7.49 6.81
C ARG A 71 -9.02 7.79 7.86
N GLN A 72 -9.39 7.75 9.14
CA GLN A 72 -8.47 8.04 10.25
C GLN A 72 -7.39 6.98 10.40
N SER A 73 -7.73 5.71 10.26
CA SER A 73 -6.73 4.64 10.32
C SER A 73 -5.76 4.67 9.14
N ALA A 74 -6.22 5.08 7.96
CA ALA A 74 -5.37 5.18 6.78
C ALA A 74 -4.50 6.44 6.79
N MET A 75 -5.06 7.60 7.15
CA MET A 75 -4.35 8.89 7.12
C MET A 75 -3.67 9.28 8.44
N GLY A 76 -4.07 8.68 9.54
CA GLY A 76 -3.69 9.14 10.88
C GLY A 76 -4.68 10.13 11.47
N LEU A 77 -4.46 10.49 12.74
CA LEU A 77 -5.31 11.42 13.48
C LEU A 77 -4.70 12.82 13.50
N PRO A 78 -5.52 13.88 13.39
CA PRO A 78 -5.02 15.22 13.53
C PRO A 78 -4.55 15.48 14.97
N LYS A 79 -3.44 16.19 15.10
CA LYS A 79 -2.83 16.58 16.38
C LYS A 79 -2.42 18.03 16.31
N ILE A 80 -2.79 18.80 17.32
CA ILE A 80 -2.38 20.20 17.42
C ILE A 80 -1.04 20.27 18.12
N VAL A 81 -0.06 20.93 17.47
CA VAL A 81 1.27 21.16 18.00
C VAL A 81 1.62 22.63 17.94
N GLU A 82 2.43 23.09 18.90
CA GLU A 82 2.92 24.46 18.91
C GLU A 82 4.23 24.56 18.13
N ARG A 83 4.33 25.54 17.23
CA ARG A 83 5.53 25.84 16.47
C ARG A 83 5.87 27.31 16.57
N THR A 84 7.15 27.64 16.50
CA THR A 84 7.63 29.02 16.49
C THR A 84 8.13 29.37 15.10
N PHE A 85 7.52 30.38 14.49
CA PHE A 85 7.94 30.96 13.22
C PHE A 85 8.16 32.47 13.39
N ASP A 86 9.33 32.98 13.02
CA ASP A 86 9.68 34.39 13.14
C ASP A 86 9.36 34.99 14.52
N ASP A 87 9.75 34.26 15.58
CA ASP A 87 9.50 34.60 16.97
C ASP A 87 8.00 34.64 17.38
N ALA A 88 7.10 34.21 16.49
CA ALA A 88 5.68 34.08 16.80
C ALA A 88 5.34 32.61 17.04
N GLN A 89 4.65 32.36 18.15
CA GLN A 89 4.17 31.01 18.49
C GLN A 89 2.80 30.80 17.86
N VAL A 90 2.68 29.73 17.07
CA VAL A 90 1.44 29.38 16.37
C VAL A 90 1.07 27.93 16.60
N SER A 91 -0.22 27.64 16.57
CA SER A 91 -0.75 26.28 16.61
C SER A 91 -0.85 25.74 15.20
N VAL A 92 -0.29 24.54 14.97
CA VAL A 92 -0.28 23.89 13.68
C VAL A 92 -0.93 22.52 13.82
N THR A 93 -1.69 22.11 12.82
CA THR A 93 -2.23 20.74 12.76
C THR A 93 -1.22 19.83 12.07
N GLU A 94 -0.79 18.81 12.79
CA GLU A 94 -0.01 17.70 12.23
C GLU A 94 -0.82 16.42 12.35
N TYR A 95 -0.46 15.41 11.58
CA TYR A 95 -1.14 14.11 11.62
C TYR A 95 -0.22 13.06 12.23
N THR A 96 -0.79 12.15 13.01
CA THR A 96 -0.07 10.94 13.44
C THR A 96 0.24 10.08 12.21
N MET A 97 1.21 9.20 12.33
CA MET A 97 1.53 8.29 11.21
C MET A 97 0.34 7.40 10.87
N SER A 98 0.10 7.18 9.58
CA SER A 98 -0.86 6.20 9.10
C SER A 98 -0.56 4.82 9.70
N GLU A 99 -1.59 4.12 10.17
CA GLU A 99 -1.46 2.75 10.66
C GLU A 99 -0.87 1.82 9.59
N ILE A 100 -1.28 2.01 8.33
CA ILE A 100 -0.78 1.20 7.22
C ILE A 100 0.71 1.41 7.01
N ILE A 101 1.16 2.67 7.00
CA ILE A 101 2.59 2.99 6.85
C ILE A 101 3.38 2.49 8.06
N ALA A 102 2.85 2.67 9.27
CA ALA A 102 3.49 2.19 10.49
C ALA A 102 3.66 0.66 10.46
N SER A 103 2.67 -0.07 9.95
CA SER A 103 2.76 -1.52 9.80
C SER A 103 3.83 -1.95 8.81
N ILE A 104 4.05 -1.16 7.75
CA ILE A 104 5.13 -1.42 6.80
C ILE A 104 6.49 -1.27 7.48
N TYR A 105 6.71 -0.19 8.21
CA TYR A 105 7.97 0.00 8.95
C TYR A 105 8.18 -1.08 10.01
N ALA A 106 7.13 -1.47 10.73
CA ALA A 106 7.21 -2.55 11.70
C ALA A 106 7.57 -3.89 11.05
N CYS A 107 7.02 -4.17 9.87
CA CYS A 107 7.36 -5.36 9.08
C CYS A 107 8.84 -5.34 8.66
N MET A 108 9.34 -4.20 8.18
CA MET A 108 10.73 -4.04 7.80
C MET A 108 11.68 -4.28 8.97
N GLU A 109 11.34 -3.74 10.13
CA GLU A 109 12.13 -3.90 11.35
C GLU A 109 12.13 -5.35 11.83
N LYS A 110 10.96 -6.00 11.88
CA LYS A 110 10.79 -7.36 12.35
C LYS A 110 11.46 -8.39 11.45
N THR A 111 11.37 -8.23 10.13
CA THR A 111 11.88 -9.20 9.15
C THR A 111 13.29 -8.90 8.66
N GLY A 112 13.77 -7.68 8.84
CA GLY A 112 15.03 -7.20 8.25
C GLY A 112 14.95 -6.98 6.74
N LYS A 113 13.79 -7.16 6.13
CA LYS A 113 13.58 -7.00 4.69
C LYS A 113 13.15 -5.57 4.38
N LYS A 114 13.87 -4.88 3.48
CA LYS A 114 13.59 -3.49 3.11
C LYS A 114 12.57 -3.35 2.00
N ARG A 115 12.24 -4.42 1.31
CA ARG A 115 11.31 -4.44 0.18
C ARG A 115 10.14 -5.36 0.48
N GLY A 116 9.00 -5.07 -0.12
CA GLY A 116 7.82 -5.86 0.16
C GLY A 116 6.61 -5.54 -0.70
N ILE A 117 5.52 -6.14 -0.32
CA ILE A 117 4.21 -5.97 -0.95
C ILE A 117 3.25 -5.41 0.10
N LEU A 118 2.56 -4.33 -0.25
CA LEU A 118 1.38 -3.86 0.46
C LEU A 118 0.16 -4.39 -0.27
N PHE A 119 -0.52 -5.35 0.34
CA PHE A 119 -1.72 -5.98 -0.23
C PHE A 119 -2.98 -5.40 0.40
N LEU A 120 -3.83 -4.81 -0.43
CA LEU A 120 -5.06 -4.15 -0.02
C LEU A 120 -6.25 -4.95 -0.58
N ASP A 121 -6.83 -5.82 0.23
CA ASP A 121 -7.97 -6.64 -0.17
C ASP A 121 -9.29 -5.86 -0.02
N GLU A 122 -10.27 -6.25 -0.81
CA GLU A 122 -11.60 -5.63 -0.82
C GLU A 122 -11.56 -4.12 -1.08
N ILE A 123 -10.71 -3.70 -2.02
CA ILE A 123 -10.51 -2.28 -2.33
C ILE A 123 -11.80 -1.60 -2.84
N ASN A 124 -12.69 -2.35 -3.43
CA ASN A 124 -13.98 -1.85 -3.91
C ASN A 124 -15.02 -1.66 -2.79
N CYS A 125 -14.70 -2.09 -1.57
CA CYS A 125 -15.59 -1.96 -0.40
C CYS A 125 -15.21 -0.80 0.52
N VAL A 126 -14.30 0.08 0.10
CA VAL A 126 -13.93 1.26 0.88
C VAL A 126 -15.08 2.25 0.96
N SER A 127 -15.18 2.95 2.08
CA SER A 127 -16.17 4.00 2.27
C SER A 127 -15.94 5.18 1.32
N GLU A 128 -16.97 5.96 1.07
CA GLU A 128 -16.87 7.16 0.23
C GLU A 128 -15.84 8.16 0.77
N THR A 129 -15.70 8.25 2.08
CA THR A 129 -14.73 9.16 2.71
C THR A 129 -13.30 8.66 2.58
N LEU A 130 -13.10 7.34 2.47
CA LEU A 130 -11.79 6.73 2.32
C LEU A 130 -11.35 6.62 0.86
N ALA A 131 -12.29 6.54 -0.07
CA ALA A 131 -11.98 6.32 -1.49
C ALA A 131 -10.98 7.33 -2.08
N PRO A 132 -11.11 8.66 -1.87
CA PRO A 132 -10.11 9.61 -2.39
C PRO A 132 -8.71 9.39 -1.82
N VAL A 133 -8.62 9.00 -0.56
CA VAL A 133 -7.34 8.70 0.11
C VAL A 133 -6.68 7.49 -0.53
N MET A 134 -7.46 6.45 -0.80
CA MET A 134 -6.94 5.23 -1.45
C MET A 134 -6.53 5.50 -2.88
N LEU A 135 -7.25 6.34 -3.60
CA LEU A 135 -6.88 6.74 -4.95
C LEU A 135 -5.53 7.47 -4.97
N GLN A 136 -5.30 8.37 -4.03
CA GLN A 136 -4.01 9.04 -3.88
C GLN A 136 -2.88 8.05 -3.61
N LEU A 137 -3.12 7.08 -2.74
CA LEU A 137 -2.14 6.03 -2.46
C LEU A 137 -1.79 5.23 -3.72
N LEU A 138 -2.79 4.83 -4.48
CA LEU A 138 -2.59 4.04 -5.70
C LEU A 138 -1.86 4.83 -6.78
N GLN A 139 -2.08 6.13 -6.88
CA GLN A 139 -1.45 6.98 -7.89
C GLN A 139 -0.05 7.45 -7.47
N ASP A 140 0.10 7.90 -6.24
CA ASP A 140 1.30 8.62 -5.79
C ASP A 140 2.09 7.89 -4.70
N LYS A 141 1.62 6.75 -4.22
CA LYS A 141 2.19 6.01 -3.09
C LYS A 141 2.28 6.84 -1.82
N THR A 142 1.30 7.70 -1.60
CA THR A 142 1.24 8.58 -0.42
C THR A 142 -0.12 8.52 0.26
N PHE A 143 -0.11 8.68 1.58
CA PHE A 143 -1.29 8.98 2.38
C PHE A 143 -1.15 10.41 2.91
N GLY A 144 -1.92 11.36 2.38
CA GLY A 144 -1.72 12.75 2.71
C GLY A 144 -0.30 13.21 2.35
N ASN A 145 0.47 13.62 3.35
CA ASN A 145 1.88 14.00 3.19
C ASN A 145 2.86 12.88 3.54
N GLN A 146 2.37 11.69 3.87
CA GLN A 146 3.20 10.56 4.26
C GLN A 146 3.43 9.64 3.06
N LYS A 147 4.69 9.25 2.82
CA LYS A 147 5.06 8.41 1.69
C LYS A 147 5.31 6.98 2.14
N LEU A 148 4.96 6.01 1.29
CA LEU A 148 5.39 4.64 1.46
C LEU A 148 6.91 4.54 1.29
N PRO A 149 7.57 3.57 1.96
CA PRO A 149 8.95 3.23 1.64
C PRO A 149 9.11 2.87 0.16
N PRO A 150 10.25 3.22 -0.48
CA PRO A 150 10.37 3.18 -1.94
C PRO A 150 10.27 1.79 -2.56
N ASP A 151 10.69 0.74 -1.89
CA ASP A 151 10.72 -0.61 -2.46
C ASP A 151 9.50 -1.44 -2.08
N TRP A 152 8.33 -0.81 -2.03
CA TRP A 152 7.07 -1.47 -1.71
C TRP A 152 6.10 -1.39 -2.88
N LEU A 153 5.73 -2.56 -3.40
CA LEU A 153 4.72 -2.69 -4.44
C LEU A 153 3.33 -2.72 -3.83
N ILE A 154 2.41 -1.96 -4.39
CA ILE A 154 1.01 -1.99 -3.99
C ILE A 154 0.28 -2.99 -4.89
N VAL A 155 -0.37 -3.97 -4.26
CA VAL A 155 -1.28 -4.90 -4.94
C VAL A 155 -2.64 -4.74 -4.29
N ALA A 156 -3.62 -4.32 -5.06
CA ALA A 156 -5.00 -4.19 -4.61
C ALA A 156 -5.84 -5.31 -5.18
N ALA A 157 -6.80 -5.79 -4.41
CA ALA A 157 -7.71 -6.82 -4.86
C ALA A 157 -9.16 -6.42 -4.59
N GLY A 158 -10.04 -6.83 -5.49
CA GLY A 158 -11.47 -6.59 -5.36
C GLY A 158 -12.27 -7.73 -5.97
N ASN A 159 -13.53 -7.77 -5.64
CA ASN A 159 -14.47 -8.73 -6.21
C ASN A 159 -15.20 -8.10 -7.39
N PRO A 160 -15.57 -8.89 -8.42
CA PRO A 160 -16.47 -8.41 -9.47
C PRO A 160 -17.77 -7.88 -8.91
N PRO A 161 -18.45 -6.95 -9.60
CA PRO A 161 -19.70 -6.35 -9.11
C PRO A 161 -20.77 -7.36 -8.71
N GLU A 162 -20.83 -8.49 -9.38
CA GLU A 162 -21.80 -9.57 -9.10
C GLU A 162 -21.66 -10.20 -7.72
N TYR A 163 -20.48 -10.07 -7.09
CA TYR A 163 -20.22 -10.54 -5.74
C TYR A 163 -20.27 -9.44 -4.70
N ASN A 164 -20.56 -8.22 -5.13
CA ASN A 164 -20.57 -7.06 -4.24
C ASN A 164 -22.02 -6.85 -3.73
N LYS A 165 -22.25 -7.16 -2.44
CA LYS A 165 -23.57 -7.00 -1.82
C LYS A 165 -23.85 -5.59 -1.30
N SER A 166 -22.85 -4.72 -1.32
CA SER A 166 -23.00 -3.32 -0.92
C SER A 166 -23.31 -2.47 -2.14
N VAL A 167 -24.56 -2.35 -2.41
CA VAL A 167 -25.05 -1.38 -3.38
C VAL A 167 -25.42 -0.11 -2.63
#